data_da63bd4972c9afa182cd98847e918231
#
_entry.id   da63bd4972c9afa182cd98847e918231
#
_cell.length_a   1.000
_cell.length_b   1.000
_cell.length_c   1.000
_cell.angle_alpha   90.00
_cell.angle_beta   90.00
_cell.angle_gamma   90.00
#
_symmetry.space_group_name_H-M   'P 1'
#
loop_
_entity.id
_entity.type
_entity.pdbx_description
1 polymer ?
#
loop_
_entity_poly.entity_id
_entity_poly.type
_entity_poly.pdbx_seq_one_letter_code
_entity_poly.pdbx_strand_id
1 'polypeptide(L)'
;MLLYGVLPRAIELIAISVICLSVTSKLQRLISTLIQKNNELYGEQQTMVNALAEMVESRSKETGHHIKRVAAYTHVLCMALELPPEECWKVSVASMLHDVGKLEVPKRILQKPARLTPEEFDRIKTHSGCGYDLLKNSPGEIMQIAAVIAQQHHERFDGTGYQLGLKGDQIDLYAACVSIADVFDALVSKRCYKEAWSPEDARAEILSQAGRQFNPALTALFDQHFDEFLAVMQRYPDS
;
A
#
# COMPACT_ATOMS: atom_id res chain seq x y z
N MET A 1 -61.91 39.24 10.90
CA MET A 1 -61.34 39.07 9.54
C MET A 1 -59.87 38.60 9.48
N LEU A 2 -59.12 38.52 10.59
CA LEU A 2 -57.71 38.13 10.63
C LEU A 2 -57.46 36.59 10.69
N LEU A 3 -58.43 35.79 11.13
CA LEU A 3 -58.27 34.34 11.29
C LEU A 3 -58.34 33.52 9.99
N TYR A 4 -58.98 34.02 8.94
CA TYR A 4 -59.16 33.28 7.67
C TYR A 4 -57.88 33.20 6.80
N GLY A 5 -56.89 34.03 7.04
CA GLY A 5 -55.61 33.98 6.29
C GLY A 5 -54.45 33.25 6.99
N VAL A 6 -54.55 33.01 8.33
CA VAL A 6 -53.46 32.41 9.10
C VAL A 6 -53.52 30.86 9.07
N LEU A 7 -54.70 30.30 9.08
CA LEU A 7 -54.91 28.84 9.11
C LEU A 7 -54.40 28.14 7.82
N PRO A 8 -54.70 28.64 6.62
CA PRO A 8 -54.16 28.07 5.37
C PRO A 8 -52.62 28.10 5.31
N ARG A 9 -51.97 29.22 5.69
CA ARG A 9 -50.52 29.36 5.73
C ARG A 9 -49.85 28.42 6.74
N ALA A 10 -50.46 28.19 7.90
CA ALA A 10 -49.94 27.26 8.88
C ALA A 10 -49.97 25.81 8.35
N ILE A 11 -51.03 25.41 7.66
CA ILE A 11 -51.15 24.11 7.02
C ILE A 11 -50.11 23.93 5.92
N GLU A 12 -49.88 24.91 5.08
CA GLU A 12 -48.85 24.90 4.05
C GLU A 12 -47.45 24.74 4.68
N LEU A 13 -47.11 25.50 5.72
CA LEU A 13 -45.82 25.38 6.40
C LEU A 13 -45.62 24.00 7.04
N ILE A 14 -46.64 23.43 7.64
CA ILE A 14 -46.60 22.07 8.19
C ILE A 14 -46.40 21.06 7.08
N ALA A 15 -47.10 21.16 5.97
CA ALA A 15 -46.96 20.26 4.84
C ALA A 15 -45.54 20.33 4.25
N ILE A 16 -44.99 21.54 4.06
CA ILE A 16 -43.59 21.73 3.60
C ILE A 16 -42.62 21.12 4.61
N SER A 17 -42.78 21.33 5.89
CA SER A 17 -41.93 20.76 6.94
C SER A 17 -41.95 19.24 6.91
N VAL A 18 -43.12 18.60 6.77
CA VAL A 18 -43.26 17.15 6.68
C VAL A 18 -42.58 16.59 5.42
N ILE A 19 -42.76 17.26 4.31
CA ILE A 19 -42.06 16.90 3.04
C ILE A 19 -40.54 17.01 3.22
N CYS A 20 -40.05 18.13 3.74
CA CYS A 20 -38.62 18.32 4.01
C CYS A 20 -38.06 17.24 4.92
N LEU A 21 -38.71 16.92 6.04
CA LEU A 21 -38.30 15.86 6.96
C LEU A 21 -38.31 14.49 6.26
N SER A 22 -39.31 14.19 5.44
CA SER A 22 -39.39 12.94 4.70
C SER A 22 -38.24 12.82 3.66
N VAL A 23 -37.97 13.89 2.93
CA VAL A 23 -36.87 13.94 1.94
C VAL A 23 -35.52 13.80 2.63
N THR A 24 -35.31 14.55 3.73
CA THR A 24 -34.06 14.48 4.50
C THR A 24 -33.82 13.08 5.04
N SER A 25 -34.85 12.43 5.61
CA SER A 25 -34.71 11.06 6.13
C SER A 25 -34.41 10.03 5.03
N LYS A 26 -35.03 10.18 3.85
CA LYS A 26 -34.73 9.31 2.70
C LYS A 26 -33.30 9.53 2.18
N LEU A 27 -32.87 10.78 2.11
CA LEU A 27 -31.51 11.13 1.69
C LEU A 27 -30.46 10.56 2.66
N GLN A 28 -30.69 10.71 3.96
CA GLN A 28 -29.80 10.12 4.98
C GLN A 28 -29.71 8.60 4.86
N ARG A 29 -30.83 7.90 4.65
CA ARG A 29 -30.82 6.44 4.41
C ARG A 29 -30.06 6.07 3.16
N LEU A 30 -30.24 6.82 2.05
CA LEU A 30 -29.52 6.56 0.81
C LEU A 30 -28.01 6.75 0.99
N ILE A 31 -27.60 7.84 1.66
CA ILE A 31 -26.18 8.11 1.95
C ILE A 31 -25.59 6.97 2.82
N SER A 32 -26.28 6.56 3.87
CA SER A 32 -25.78 5.47 4.73
C SER A 32 -25.65 4.15 3.96
N THR A 33 -26.61 3.84 3.08
CA THR A 33 -26.55 2.64 2.23
C THR A 33 -25.38 2.72 1.24
N LEU A 34 -25.14 3.87 0.63
CA LEU A 34 -24.01 4.08 -0.29
C LEU A 34 -22.66 3.94 0.43
N ILE A 35 -22.53 4.52 1.63
CA ILE A 35 -21.32 4.38 2.46
C ILE A 35 -21.08 2.90 2.80
N GLN A 36 -22.12 2.19 3.23
CA GLN A 36 -22.00 0.76 3.54
C GLN A 36 -21.55 -0.04 2.31
N LYS A 37 -22.20 0.16 1.16
CA LYS A 37 -21.83 -0.53 -0.08
C LYS A 37 -20.42 -0.23 -0.54
N ASN A 38 -19.98 1.02 -0.39
CA ASN A 38 -18.61 1.41 -0.70
C ASN A 38 -17.59 0.69 0.20
N ASN A 39 -17.87 0.61 1.51
CA ASN A 39 -17.01 -0.11 2.45
C ASN A 39 -16.97 -1.62 2.18
N GLU A 40 -18.11 -2.23 1.78
CA GLU A 40 -18.15 -3.63 1.36
C GLU A 40 -17.25 -3.86 0.13
N LEU A 41 -17.35 -3.00 -0.89
CA LEU A 41 -16.52 -3.08 -2.09
C LEU A 41 -15.03 -2.93 -1.78
N TYR A 42 -14.64 -2.01 -0.91
CA TYR A 42 -13.25 -1.88 -0.47
C TYR A 42 -12.74 -3.14 0.22
N GLY A 43 -13.55 -3.76 1.09
CA GLY A 43 -13.20 -5.02 1.73
C GLY A 43 -13.03 -6.18 0.74
N GLU A 44 -13.90 -6.27 -0.26
CA GLU A 44 -13.80 -7.27 -1.33
C GLU A 44 -12.55 -7.06 -2.18
N GLN A 45 -12.25 -5.82 -2.58
CA GLN A 45 -11.04 -5.49 -3.34
C GLN A 45 -9.77 -5.87 -2.57
N GLN A 46 -9.69 -5.51 -1.29
CA GLN A 46 -8.56 -5.87 -0.44
C GLN A 46 -8.39 -7.39 -0.33
N THR A 47 -9.49 -8.13 -0.19
CA THR A 47 -9.47 -9.59 -0.13
C THR A 47 -8.93 -10.21 -1.42
N MET A 48 -9.34 -9.70 -2.58
CA MET A 48 -8.85 -10.16 -3.88
C MET A 48 -7.35 -9.85 -4.05
N VAL A 49 -6.92 -8.65 -3.70
CA VAL A 49 -5.51 -8.26 -3.77
C VAL A 49 -4.66 -9.11 -2.85
N ASN A 50 -5.10 -9.35 -1.61
CA ASN A 50 -4.44 -10.26 -0.67
C ASN A 50 -4.26 -11.66 -1.25
N ALA A 51 -5.34 -12.25 -1.79
CA ALA A 51 -5.29 -13.60 -2.35
C ALA A 51 -4.30 -13.70 -3.52
N LEU A 52 -4.28 -12.67 -4.40
CA LEU A 52 -3.34 -12.59 -5.52
C LEU A 52 -1.89 -12.47 -5.02
N ALA A 53 -1.65 -11.59 -4.05
CA ALA A 53 -0.32 -11.38 -3.47
C ALA A 53 0.19 -12.65 -2.77
N GLU A 54 -0.64 -13.34 -1.96
CA GLU A 54 -0.29 -14.61 -1.33
C GLU A 54 0.03 -15.71 -2.36
N MET A 55 -0.69 -15.73 -3.48
CA MET A 55 -0.40 -16.67 -4.59
C MET A 55 0.99 -16.41 -5.19
N VAL A 56 1.38 -15.15 -5.35
CA VAL A 56 2.72 -14.75 -5.86
C VAL A 56 3.80 -15.15 -4.88
N GLU A 57 3.63 -14.81 -3.60
CA GLU A 57 4.57 -15.09 -2.52
C GLU A 57 4.82 -16.60 -2.33
N SER A 58 3.79 -17.43 -2.51
CA SER A 58 3.93 -18.89 -2.46
C SER A 58 4.98 -19.43 -3.46
N ARG A 59 5.33 -18.64 -4.49
CA ARG A 59 6.36 -19.00 -5.47
C ARG A 59 7.78 -18.72 -4.98
N SER A 60 7.98 -17.71 -4.13
CA SER A 60 9.30 -17.27 -3.62
C SER A 60 9.67 -17.89 -2.28
N LYS A 61 8.78 -18.63 -1.62
CA LYS A 61 8.91 -19.14 -0.25
C LYS A 61 8.98 -18.04 0.81
N GLU A 62 8.55 -16.85 0.48
CA GLU A 62 8.32 -15.80 1.48
C GLU A 62 7.02 -16.10 2.24
N THR A 63 6.87 -15.58 3.44
CA THR A 63 5.69 -15.87 4.26
C THR A 63 4.58 -14.87 3.95
N GLY A 64 3.31 -15.29 3.96
CA GLY A 64 2.17 -14.39 3.76
C GLY A 64 2.09 -13.25 4.78
N HIS A 65 2.88 -13.29 5.84
CA HIS A 65 3.01 -12.19 6.81
C HIS A 65 3.87 -11.05 6.27
N HIS A 66 4.85 -11.31 5.40
CA HIS A 66 5.65 -10.28 4.72
C HIS A 66 4.75 -9.25 4.02
N ILE A 67 3.83 -9.70 3.17
CA ILE A 67 2.91 -8.83 2.43
C ILE A 67 2.12 -7.93 3.38
N LYS A 68 1.59 -8.52 4.48
CA LYS A 68 0.81 -7.79 5.48
C LYS A 68 1.64 -6.76 6.23
N ARG A 69 2.89 -7.10 6.55
CA ARG A 69 3.82 -6.17 7.21
C ARG A 69 4.23 -5.03 6.28
N VAL A 70 4.64 -5.32 5.04
CA VAL A 70 4.98 -4.28 4.06
C VAL A 70 3.82 -3.32 3.85
N ALA A 71 2.59 -3.83 3.70
CA ALA A 71 1.40 -2.99 3.57
C ALA A 71 1.16 -2.12 4.82
N ALA A 72 1.33 -2.66 6.02
CA ALA A 72 1.16 -1.92 7.26
C ALA A 72 2.26 -0.87 7.48
N TYR A 73 3.52 -1.17 7.17
CA TYR A 73 4.62 -0.19 7.21
C TYR A 73 4.41 0.94 6.20
N THR A 74 4.00 0.59 4.98
CA THR A 74 3.65 1.58 3.95
C THR A 74 2.53 2.50 4.45
N HIS A 75 1.51 1.95 5.10
CA HIS A 75 0.43 2.73 5.70
C HIS A 75 0.94 3.72 6.75
N VAL A 76 1.84 3.29 7.64
CA VAL A 76 2.48 4.17 8.65
C VAL A 76 3.18 5.34 7.97
N LEU A 77 3.99 5.09 6.92
CA LEU A 77 4.67 6.17 6.20
C LEU A 77 3.70 7.11 5.48
N CYS A 78 2.63 6.59 4.87
CA CYS A 78 1.61 7.42 4.22
C CYS A 78 0.88 8.31 5.24
N MET A 79 0.58 7.80 6.44
CA MET A 79 -0.02 8.60 7.52
C MET A 79 0.97 9.65 8.04
N ALA A 80 2.25 9.32 8.17
CA ALA A 80 3.30 10.25 8.57
C ALA A 80 3.52 11.38 7.55
N LEU A 81 3.22 11.13 6.28
CA LEU A 81 3.18 12.12 5.19
C LEU A 81 1.91 12.97 5.19
N GLU A 82 1.01 12.78 6.16
CA GLU A 82 -0.28 13.47 6.27
C GLU A 82 -1.18 13.29 5.03
N LEU A 83 -1.04 12.19 4.30
CA LEU A 83 -1.92 11.87 3.18
C LEU A 83 -3.35 11.57 3.66
N PRO A 84 -4.37 11.82 2.83
CA PRO A 84 -5.75 11.47 3.17
C PRO A 84 -5.87 9.98 3.56
N PRO A 85 -6.66 9.63 4.60
CA PRO A 85 -6.78 8.24 5.06
C PRO A 85 -7.19 7.24 3.97
N GLU A 86 -8.06 7.66 3.04
CA GLU A 86 -8.46 6.84 1.89
C GLU A 86 -7.27 6.56 0.96
N GLU A 87 -6.41 7.54 0.74
CA GLU A 87 -5.21 7.41 -0.08
C GLU A 87 -4.18 6.51 0.60
N CYS A 88 -3.95 6.69 1.91
CA CYS A 88 -3.10 5.79 2.70
C CYS A 88 -3.55 4.34 2.59
N TRP A 89 -4.87 4.09 2.66
CA TRP A 89 -5.43 2.76 2.49
C TRP A 89 -5.18 2.21 1.07
N LYS A 90 -5.44 2.99 0.01
CA LYS A 90 -5.20 2.57 -1.38
C LYS A 90 -3.74 2.21 -1.63
N VAL A 91 -2.81 3.03 -1.16
CA VAL A 91 -1.36 2.78 -1.30
C VAL A 91 -0.94 1.54 -0.52
N SER A 92 -1.45 1.36 0.70
CA SER A 92 -1.21 0.17 1.51
C SER A 92 -1.69 -1.12 0.82
N VAL A 93 -2.88 -1.11 0.23
CA VAL A 93 -3.40 -2.27 -0.53
C VAL A 93 -2.58 -2.49 -1.81
N ALA A 94 -2.26 -1.42 -2.53
CA ALA A 94 -1.45 -1.49 -3.75
C ALA A 94 -0.05 -2.06 -3.51
N SER A 95 0.58 -1.73 -2.37
CA SER A 95 1.92 -2.20 -2.00
C SER A 95 2.02 -3.72 -1.89
N MET A 96 0.90 -4.41 -1.62
CA MET A 96 0.85 -5.88 -1.57
C MET A 96 1.23 -6.53 -2.92
N LEU A 97 1.10 -5.78 -4.02
CA LEU A 97 1.40 -6.26 -5.37
C LEU A 97 2.77 -5.82 -5.89
N HIS A 98 3.65 -5.24 -5.04
CA HIS A 98 4.97 -4.76 -5.47
C HIS A 98 5.77 -5.82 -6.23
N ASP A 99 5.64 -7.07 -5.84
CA ASP A 99 6.36 -8.22 -6.34
C ASP A 99 5.57 -9.10 -7.33
N VAL A 100 4.40 -8.63 -7.80
CA VAL A 100 3.52 -9.44 -8.68
C VAL A 100 4.21 -9.94 -9.93
N GLY A 101 5.18 -9.23 -10.45
CA GLY A 101 5.97 -9.64 -11.62
C GLY A 101 6.88 -10.84 -11.39
N LYS A 102 7.09 -11.29 -10.14
CA LYS A 102 7.75 -12.58 -9.84
C LYS A 102 7.04 -13.77 -10.49
N LEU A 103 5.77 -13.60 -10.94
CA LEU A 103 5.06 -14.60 -11.74
C LEU A 103 5.79 -14.97 -13.02
N GLU A 104 6.48 -14.04 -13.65
CA GLU A 104 7.24 -14.21 -14.89
C GLU A 104 8.67 -14.74 -14.67
N VAL A 105 9.14 -14.76 -13.42
CA VAL A 105 10.47 -15.28 -13.08
C VAL A 105 10.41 -16.79 -12.90
N PRO A 106 11.31 -17.58 -13.52
CA PRO A 106 11.34 -19.01 -13.36
C PRO A 106 11.53 -19.44 -11.90
N LYS A 107 10.67 -20.35 -11.42
CA LYS A 107 10.68 -20.84 -10.02
C LYS A 107 12.04 -21.36 -9.56
N ARG A 108 12.80 -22.01 -10.48
CA ARG A 108 14.14 -22.50 -10.20
C ARG A 108 15.13 -21.40 -9.81
N ILE A 109 14.92 -20.15 -10.28
CA ILE A 109 15.75 -18.98 -9.94
C ILE A 109 15.29 -18.43 -8.59
N LEU A 110 13.98 -18.21 -8.40
CA LEU A 110 13.40 -17.68 -7.15
C LEU A 110 13.72 -18.57 -5.94
N GLN A 111 13.74 -19.89 -6.14
CA GLN A 111 13.94 -20.88 -5.06
C GLN A 111 15.34 -21.47 -5.04
N LYS A 112 16.32 -20.88 -5.74
CA LYS A 112 17.67 -21.43 -5.80
C LYS A 112 18.33 -21.42 -4.43
N PRO A 113 18.78 -22.59 -3.91
CA PRO A 113 19.40 -22.70 -2.59
C PRO A 113 20.90 -22.31 -2.59
N ALA A 114 21.29 -21.35 -3.43
CA ALA A 114 22.66 -20.87 -3.58
C ALA A 114 22.66 -19.41 -4.05
N ARG A 115 23.81 -18.77 -4.03
CA ARG A 115 23.96 -17.43 -4.62
C ARG A 115 23.58 -17.46 -6.10
N LEU A 116 22.87 -16.43 -6.51
CA LEU A 116 22.48 -16.22 -7.91
C LEU A 116 23.73 -15.83 -8.74
N THR A 117 23.77 -16.29 -10.00
CA THR A 117 24.71 -15.74 -10.96
C THR A 117 24.28 -14.33 -11.37
N PRO A 118 25.16 -13.51 -11.97
CA PRO A 118 24.77 -12.20 -12.50
C PRO A 118 23.57 -12.27 -13.47
N GLU A 119 23.54 -13.26 -14.35
CA GLU A 119 22.47 -13.47 -15.33
C GLU A 119 21.14 -13.86 -14.64
N GLU A 120 21.20 -14.69 -13.60
CA GLU A 120 20.02 -15.06 -12.80
C GLU A 120 19.51 -13.85 -12.01
N PHE A 121 20.41 -13.02 -11.48
CA PHE A 121 20.02 -11.80 -10.78
C PHE A 121 19.41 -10.79 -11.75
N ASP A 122 19.96 -10.63 -12.95
CA ASP A 122 19.35 -9.79 -13.99
C ASP A 122 17.97 -10.31 -14.38
N ARG A 123 17.78 -11.63 -14.40
CA ARG A 123 16.44 -12.20 -14.62
C ARG A 123 15.48 -11.90 -13.47
N ILE A 124 15.93 -11.86 -12.23
CA ILE A 124 15.06 -11.43 -11.11
C ILE A 124 14.69 -9.96 -11.26
N LYS A 125 15.62 -9.06 -11.59
CA LYS A 125 15.31 -7.64 -11.77
C LYS A 125 14.18 -7.37 -12.77
N THR A 126 13.95 -8.27 -13.73
CA THR A 126 12.84 -8.09 -14.69
C THR A 126 11.47 -8.09 -14.03
N HIS A 127 11.31 -8.61 -12.78
CA HIS A 127 10.02 -8.66 -12.13
C HIS A 127 9.38 -7.27 -11.97
N SER A 128 10.19 -6.22 -11.75
CA SER A 128 9.67 -4.85 -11.62
C SER A 128 8.96 -4.38 -12.90
N GLY A 129 9.61 -4.56 -14.06
CA GLY A 129 8.99 -4.23 -15.34
C GLY A 129 7.83 -5.15 -15.72
N CYS A 130 7.96 -6.46 -15.46
CA CYS A 130 6.88 -7.42 -15.67
C CYS A 130 5.65 -7.11 -14.80
N GLY A 131 5.86 -6.71 -13.54
CA GLY A 131 4.78 -6.31 -12.64
C GLY A 131 4.03 -5.08 -13.17
N TYR A 132 4.76 -4.07 -13.64
CA TYR A 132 4.15 -2.92 -14.31
C TYR A 132 3.32 -3.34 -15.53
N ASP A 133 3.88 -4.16 -16.41
CA ASP A 133 3.21 -4.60 -17.62
C ASP A 133 1.93 -5.40 -17.34
N LEU A 134 1.91 -6.20 -16.28
CA LEU A 134 0.74 -6.95 -15.82
C LEU A 134 -0.38 -6.04 -15.32
N LEU A 135 -0.04 -4.93 -14.65
CA LEU A 135 -1.02 -4.10 -13.94
C LEU A 135 -1.42 -2.82 -14.68
N LYS A 136 -0.56 -2.23 -15.52
CA LYS A 136 -0.75 -0.89 -16.12
C LYS A 136 -2.04 -0.66 -16.88
N ASN A 137 -2.65 -1.72 -17.42
CA ASN A 137 -3.91 -1.65 -18.17
C ASN A 137 -5.11 -2.12 -17.34
N SER A 138 -4.91 -2.49 -16.07
CA SER A 138 -6.00 -2.91 -15.20
C SER A 138 -6.84 -1.70 -14.76
N PRO A 139 -8.16 -1.82 -14.70
CA PRO A 139 -9.02 -0.74 -14.26
C PRO A 139 -8.86 -0.52 -12.74
N GLY A 140 -9.13 0.72 -12.32
CA GLY A 140 -9.16 1.09 -10.90
C GLY A 140 -7.84 1.67 -10.39
N GLU A 141 -7.98 2.61 -9.47
CA GLU A 141 -6.89 3.44 -8.95
C GLU A 141 -5.84 2.61 -8.20
N ILE A 142 -6.26 1.62 -7.40
CA ILE A 142 -5.36 0.72 -6.67
C ILE A 142 -4.41 0.00 -7.64
N MET A 143 -4.93 -0.49 -8.77
CA MET A 143 -4.11 -1.20 -9.76
C MET A 143 -3.12 -0.28 -10.47
N GLN A 144 -3.51 0.98 -10.72
CA GLN A 144 -2.59 1.96 -11.30
C GLN A 144 -1.46 2.33 -10.32
N ILE A 145 -1.79 2.53 -9.04
CA ILE A 145 -0.80 2.74 -7.98
C ILE A 145 0.12 1.51 -7.87
N ALA A 146 -0.44 0.31 -7.85
CA ALA A 146 0.32 -0.94 -7.77
C ALA A 146 1.26 -1.14 -8.97
N ALA A 147 0.85 -0.74 -10.18
CA ALA A 147 1.71 -0.80 -11.36
C ALA A 147 2.96 0.07 -11.18
N VAL A 148 2.79 1.30 -10.72
CA VAL A 148 3.91 2.22 -10.48
C VAL A 148 4.81 1.71 -9.35
N ILE A 149 4.23 1.24 -8.25
CA ILE A 149 4.98 0.64 -7.13
C ILE A 149 5.79 -0.57 -7.63
N ALA A 150 5.17 -1.49 -8.37
CA ALA A 150 5.87 -2.67 -8.90
C ALA A 150 7.06 -2.29 -9.79
N GLN A 151 6.93 -1.23 -10.59
CA GLN A 151 8.00 -0.77 -11.47
C GLN A 151 9.16 -0.12 -10.72
N GLN A 152 8.87 0.62 -9.63
CA GLN A 152 9.81 1.58 -9.06
C GLN A 152 10.30 1.26 -7.65
N HIS A 153 9.77 0.25 -6.95
CA HIS A 153 10.14 -0.03 -5.55
C HIS A 153 11.61 -0.44 -5.35
N HIS A 154 12.31 -0.79 -6.43
CA HIS A 154 13.75 -1.04 -6.44
C HIS A 154 14.60 0.09 -7.03
N GLU A 155 13.97 1.22 -7.35
CA GLU A 155 14.72 2.42 -7.68
C GLU A 155 15.43 2.94 -6.42
N ARG A 156 16.56 3.61 -6.67
CA ARG A 156 17.38 4.16 -5.58
C ARG A 156 17.50 5.66 -5.73
N PHE A 157 17.43 6.38 -4.65
CA PHE A 157 17.45 7.84 -4.64
C PHE A 157 18.66 8.43 -5.37
N ASP A 158 19.81 7.74 -5.35
CA ASP A 158 21.02 8.12 -6.06
C ASP A 158 21.02 7.80 -7.57
N GLY A 159 19.99 7.11 -8.08
CA GLY A 159 19.84 6.71 -9.47
C GLY A 159 20.57 5.41 -9.84
N THR A 160 21.10 4.68 -8.85
CA THR A 160 21.79 3.38 -9.09
C THR A 160 20.85 2.18 -9.00
N GLY A 161 19.53 2.43 -8.89
CA GLY A 161 18.51 1.41 -8.85
C GLY A 161 18.19 0.78 -10.20
N TYR A 162 17.11 0.07 -10.25
CA TYR A 162 16.53 -0.53 -11.45
C TYR A 162 15.00 -0.53 -11.28
N GLN A 163 14.18 -0.46 -12.23
CA GLN A 163 14.17 -0.81 -13.67
C GLN A 163 14.59 0.38 -14.58
N LEU A 164 14.24 1.62 -14.22
CA LEU A 164 14.33 2.80 -15.07
C LEU A 164 15.58 3.66 -14.78
N GLY A 165 16.22 3.47 -13.63
CA GLY A 165 17.35 4.30 -13.17
C GLY A 165 16.89 5.71 -12.78
N LEU A 166 15.71 5.84 -12.21
CA LEU A 166 15.16 7.11 -11.73
C LEU A 166 15.97 7.64 -10.55
N LYS A 167 16.05 8.97 -10.42
CA LYS A 167 16.86 9.61 -9.40
C LYS A 167 16.06 10.68 -8.62
N GLY A 168 16.24 10.70 -7.30
CA GLY A 168 15.64 11.72 -6.45
C GLY A 168 14.11 11.71 -6.57
N ASP A 169 13.53 12.88 -6.78
CA ASP A 169 12.09 13.08 -6.88
C ASP A 169 11.45 12.58 -8.18
N GLN A 170 12.22 11.98 -9.08
CA GLN A 170 11.66 11.25 -10.21
C GLN A 170 11.04 9.91 -9.80
N ILE A 171 11.45 9.37 -8.65
CA ILE A 171 10.86 8.16 -8.08
C ILE A 171 9.52 8.52 -7.47
N ASP A 172 8.50 7.74 -7.80
CA ASP A 172 7.16 7.93 -7.22
C ASP A 172 7.20 7.82 -5.70
N LEU A 173 6.48 8.70 -5.02
CA LEU A 173 6.49 8.80 -3.56
C LEU A 173 6.01 7.49 -2.90
N TYR A 174 5.01 6.84 -3.47
CA TYR A 174 4.47 5.58 -2.91
C TYR A 174 5.46 4.43 -3.11
N ALA A 175 6.12 4.37 -4.26
CA ALA A 175 7.18 3.39 -4.51
C ALA A 175 8.37 3.60 -3.55
N ALA A 176 8.73 4.85 -3.25
CA ALA A 176 9.77 5.16 -2.28
C ALA A 176 9.38 4.75 -0.84
N CYS A 177 8.11 4.90 -0.44
CA CYS A 177 7.61 4.39 0.84
C CYS A 177 7.70 2.85 0.90
N VAL A 178 7.26 2.17 -0.16
CA VAL A 178 7.31 0.71 -0.24
C VAL A 178 8.76 0.20 -0.22
N SER A 179 9.69 0.90 -0.85
CA SER A 179 11.12 0.54 -0.82
C SER A 179 11.68 0.51 0.61
N ILE A 180 11.33 1.47 1.46
CA ILE A 180 11.73 1.46 2.88
C ILE A 180 11.05 0.31 3.62
N ALA A 181 9.75 0.12 3.42
CA ALA A 181 8.95 -0.91 4.08
C ALA A 181 9.46 -2.33 3.75
N ASP A 182 9.71 -2.61 2.46
CA ASP A 182 10.21 -3.90 2.00
C ASP A 182 11.61 -4.19 2.52
N VAL A 183 12.53 -3.22 2.43
CA VAL A 183 13.90 -3.40 2.94
C VAL A 183 13.91 -3.59 4.45
N PHE A 184 13.12 -2.82 5.20
CA PHE A 184 13.01 -3.02 6.66
C PHE A 184 12.54 -4.43 6.97
N ASP A 185 11.46 -4.89 6.35
CA ASP A 185 10.94 -6.24 6.56
C ASP A 185 11.96 -7.31 6.19
N ALA A 186 12.67 -7.13 5.06
CA ALA A 186 13.71 -8.05 4.62
C ALA A 186 14.92 -8.14 5.56
N LEU A 187 15.21 -7.06 6.32
CA LEU A 187 16.29 -7.04 7.29
C LEU A 187 15.90 -7.75 8.59
N VAL A 188 14.68 -7.51 9.09
CA VAL A 188 14.22 -8.01 10.39
C VAL A 188 13.57 -9.39 10.33
N SER A 189 13.30 -9.91 9.13
CA SER A 189 12.73 -11.25 8.93
C SER A 189 13.82 -12.31 8.75
N LYS A 190 13.61 -13.48 9.35
CA LYS A 190 14.48 -14.63 9.14
C LYS A 190 14.28 -15.19 7.74
N ARG A 191 15.36 -15.30 6.97
CA ARG A 191 15.36 -15.93 5.64
C ARG A 191 16.24 -17.18 5.63
N CYS A 192 16.00 -18.10 4.70
CA CYS A 192 16.72 -19.39 4.62
C CYS A 192 18.26 -19.27 4.64
N TYR A 193 18.80 -18.09 4.34
CA TYR A 193 20.24 -17.82 4.20
C TYR A 193 20.76 -16.71 5.10
N LYS A 194 19.88 -16.10 5.94
CA LYS A 194 20.24 -14.94 6.74
C LYS A 194 19.46 -14.95 8.05
N GLU A 195 20.16 -14.83 9.18
CA GLU A 195 19.52 -14.54 10.46
C GLU A 195 18.91 -13.15 10.43
N ALA A 196 17.81 -12.97 11.14
CA ALA A 196 17.16 -11.66 11.30
C ALA A 196 18.10 -10.69 12.01
N TRP A 197 18.12 -9.45 11.55
CA TRP A 197 18.78 -8.37 12.27
C TRP A 197 17.93 -7.91 13.45
N SER A 198 18.56 -7.25 14.44
CA SER A 198 17.77 -6.51 15.41
C SER A 198 17.03 -5.36 14.71
N PRO A 199 15.85 -4.98 15.18
CA PRO A 199 15.14 -3.83 14.62
C PRO A 199 15.98 -2.55 14.65
N GLU A 200 16.80 -2.37 15.69
CA GLU A 200 17.70 -1.24 15.89
C GLU A 200 18.82 -1.22 14.84
N ASP A 201 19.41 -2.37 14.52
CA ASP A 201 20.42 -2.48 13.47
C ASP A 201 19.81 -2.19 12.09
N ALA A 202 18.61 -2.71 11.82
CA ALA A 202 17.88 -2.42 10.59
C ALA A 202 17.52 -0.94 10.46
N ARG A 203 17.12 -0.29 11.55
CA ARG A 203 16.90 1.16 11.61
C ARG A 203 18.18 1.93 11.28
N ALA A 204 19.28 1.60 11.93
CA ALA A 204 20.56 2.25 11.70
C ALA A 204 21.02 2.10 10.24
N GLU A 205 20.85 0.93 9.63
CA GLU A 205 21.15 0.70 8.20
C GLU A 205 20.30 1.59 7.31
N ILE A 206 18.99 1.63 7.49
CA ILE A 206 18.10 2.46 6.67
C ILE A 206 18.48 3.94 6.76
N LEU A 207 18.77 4.44 7.96
CA LEU A 207 19.19 5.82 8.16
C LEU A 207 20.53 6.11 7.48
N SER A 208 21.48 5.14 7.49
CA SER A 208 22.77 5.26 6.82
C SER A 208 22.66 5.39 5.30
N GLN A 209 21.57 4.91 4.73
CA GLN A 209 21.29 4.92 3.30
C GLN A 209 20.47 6.13 2.84
N ALA A 210 20.20 7.11 3.72
CA ALA A 210 19.53 8.36 3.37
C ALA A 210 20.32 9.12 2.27
N GLY A 211 19.65 9.56 1.22
CA GLY A 211 20.26 10.23 0.06
C GLY A 211 21.00 9.29 -0.89
N ARG A 212 21.10 8.00 -0.57
CA ARG A 212 21.70 6.95 -1.42
C ARG A 212 20.61 6.00 -1.93
N GLN A 213 20.16 5.09 -1.09
CA GLN A 213 19.06 4.19 -1.44
C GLN A 213 17.70 4.87 -1.24
N PHE A 214 17.53 5.58 -0.15
CA PHE A 214 16.24 6.11 0.28
C PHE A 214 16.17 7.63 0.22
N ASN A 215 14.94 8.14 0.04
CA ASN A 215 14.66 9.56 0.16
C ASN A 215 14.94 10.03 1.60
N PRO A 216 15.77 11.08 1.80
CA PRO A 216 16.12 11.56 3.14
C PRO A 216 14.92 11.99 3.99
N ALA A 217 13.89 12.60 3.39
CA ALA A 217 12.71 13.00 4.12
C ALA A 217 11.90 11.78 4.60
N LEU A 218 11.79 10.73 3.77
CA LEU A 218 11.10 9.50 4.16
C LEU A 218 11.88 8.71 5.22
N THR A 219 13.22 8.70 5.17
CA THR A 219 14.01 8.07 6.25
C THR A 219 13.86 8.80 7.57
N ALA A 220 13.72 10.12 7.56
CA ALA A 220 13.45 10.89 8.78
C ALA A 220 12.05 10.57 9.36
N LEU A 221 11.03 10.43 8.50
CA LEU A 221 9.69 10.01 8.93
C LEU A 221 9.70 8.58 9.47
N PHE A 222 10.38 7.65 8.79
CA PHE A 222 10.57 6.29 9.29
C PHE A 222 11.20 6.29 10.69
N ASP A 223 12.24 7.10 10.91
CA ASP A 223 12.90 7.23 12.20
C ASP A 223 11.98 7.75 13.31
N GLN A 224 11.17 8.76 12.99
CA GLN A 224 10.20 9.37 13.93
C GLN A 224 9.06 8.40 14.29
N HIS A 225 8.66 7.53 13.38
CA HIS A 225 7.56 6.58 13.56
C HIS A 225 8.03 5.13 13.76
N PHE A 226 9.27 4.95 14.22
CA PHE A 226 9.88 3.63 14.37
C PHE A 226 9.11 2.72 15.35
N ASP A 227 8.56 3.26 16.42
CA ASP A 227 7.76 2.49 17.38
C ASP A 227 6.50 1.89 16.75
N GLU A 228 5.93 2.57 15.74
CA GLU A 228 4.80 2.04 14.98
C GLU A 228 5.21 0.87 14.08
N PHE A 229 6.43 0.91 13.54
CA PHE A 229 7.01 -0.24 12.82
C PHE A 229 7.22 -1.43 13.75
N LEU A 230 7.70 -1.22 14.98
CA LEU A 230 7.82 -2.29 15.97
C LEU A 230 6.45 -2.89 16.35
N ALA A 231 5.42 -2.05 16.47
CA ALA A 231 4.06 -2.53 16.73
C ALA A 231 3.51 -3.40 15.58
N VAL A 232 3.82 -3.06 14.33
CA VAL A 232 3.47 -3.89 13.16
C VAL A 232 4.15 -5.25 13.21
N MET A 233 5.45 -5.32 13.54
CA MET A 233 6.18 -6.59 13.70
C MET A 233 5.53 -7.49 14.76
N GLN A 234 5.16 -6.92 15.90
CA GLN A 234 4.48 -7.66 16.96
C GLN A 234 3.10 -8.17 16.55
N ARG A 235 2.40 -7.43 15.71
CA ARG A 235 1.06 -7.80 15.20
C ARG A 235 1.11 -8.94 14.19
N TYR A 236 2.19 -9.04 13.41
CA TYR A 236 2.36 -10.04 12.36
C TYR A 236 3.71 -10.77 12.53
N PRO A 237 3.86 -11.59 13.59
CA PRO A 237 5.11 -12.30 13.86
C PRO A 237 5.42 -13.30 12.75
N ASP A 238 6.72 -13.59 12.55
CA ASP A 238 7.13 -14.70 11.70
C ASP A 238 6.65 -16.01 12.35
N SER A 239 6.05 -16.87 11.54
CA SER A 239 5.54 -18.19 11.94
C SER A 239 6.64 -19.25 11.93
#